data_045dddee87b5497500b440f1a1456121
#
_entry.id   045dddee87b5497500b440f1a1456121
#
_cell.length_a   1.000
_cell.length_b   1.000
_cell.length_c   1.000
_cell.angle_alpha   90.00
_cell.angle_beta   90.00
_cell.angle_gamma   90.00
#
_symmetry.space_group_name_H-M   'P 1'
#
loop_
_entity.id
_entity.type
_entity.pdbx_description
1 polymer ?
#
loop_
_entity_poly.entity_id
_entity_poly.type
_entity_poly.pdbx_seq_one_letter_code
_entity_poly.pdbx_strand_id
1 'polypeptide(L)'
;MTSSLVGSEMCIRDRGKTQDSAEFTPRYLSQCREMVKSFRSHPSILFWSIGNESVYGTNFQQCWDWVKATDKTRPVIFSYPGSVGEKKPVYDILSMHYQDVNGNLNQWNRSTHGFQGEGIPALFDEWAHPACYTYATLQEDPNIREFWGHSIERMWSGLFDAPGGLGGAIWGYVDETFMLPEPKVGTAFWKEFARTAKPEDYQGKCVGYGEWGIVDVWRREKPEFWATKKAYSPVRLMTTEVASFLSGQRLLLPVYNRFDHTDLNEIEARYIYKGEEKKLSLPSVAPHQKGLLTIPAEAWNANEPLLVSFYTATGELIDREQVRLGNEPVHLLDARREQPLDVEETAELICIKGTDFEIPFSKETGLICNATSKGQVVIEKGPFLHLDINLNHLTGAEVRKSARKFLTSDSDWKKQSLTYTRKEGAVEVALSGFYQDVQTDIPVSYTHLRAHETRRH
;
A
#
# COMPACT_ATOMS: atom_id res chain seq x y z
N MET A 1 9.06 -0.83 -19.62
CA MET A 1 8.46 -0.58 -20.95
C MET A 1 7.65 -1.80 -21.34
N THR A 2 6.38 -1.64 -21.30
CA THR A 2 5.36 -2.67 -21.41
C THR A 2 4.83 -2.78 -22.85
N SER A 3 5.66 -3.18 -23.77
CA SER A 3 5.20 -3.44 -25.14
C SER A 3 4.69 -4.87 -25.36
N SER A 4 4.69 -5.70 -24.33
CA SER A 4 4.36 -7.12 -24.47
C SER A 4 2.89 -7.48 -24.30
N LEU A 5 2.05 -6.53 -23.92
CA LEU A 5 0.63 -6.80 -23.62
C LEU A 5 -0.35 -6.44 -24.75
N VAL A 6 0.15 -5.96 -25.87
CA VAL A 6 -0.70 -5.61 -27.01
C VAL A 6 -1.11 -6.88 -27.75
N GLY A 7 -2.28 -7.36 -27.46
CA GLY A 7 -2.93 -8.46 -28.21
C GLY A 7 -3.61 -9.53 -27.36
N SER A 8 -3.31 -9.64 -26.07
CA SER A 8 -3.88 -10.69 -25.23
C SER A 8 -5.18 -10.30 -24.53
N GLU A 9 -5.40 -9.03 -24.23
CA GLU A 9 -6.57 -8.61 -23.44
C GLU A 9 -7.91 -8.72 -24.17
N MET A 10 -7.93 -8.62 -25.49
CA MET A 10 -9.19 -8.63 -26.26
C MET A 10 -9.85 -10.00 -26.44
N CYS A 11 -9.14 -11.09 -26.15
CA CYS A 11 -9.67 -12.44 -26.37
C CYS A 11 -10.18 -13.17 -25.11
N ILE A 12 -10.21 -12.53 -23.96
CA ILE A 12 -9.91 -13.22 -22.72
C ILE A 12 -11.07 -13.47 -21.78
N ARG A 13 -12.14 -12.73 -21.86
CA ARG A 13 -13.24 -12.92 -20.91
C ARG A 13 -14.27 -13.97 -21.30
N ASP A 14 -14.05 -14.66 -22.41
CA ASP A 14 -14.93 -15.76 -22.82
C ASP A 14 -14.44 -17.07 -22.22
N ARG A 15 -14.95 -17.37 -21.06
CA ARG A 15 -14.56 -18.52 -20.24
C ARG A 15 -14.71 -19.84 -21.02
N GLY A 16 -13.60 -20.36 -21.52
CA GLY A 16 -13.47 -21.79 -21.81
C GLY A 16 -13.95 -22.28 -23.16
N LYS A 17 -14.15 -21.43 -24.17
CA LYS A 17 -14.64 -21.92 -25.47
C LYS A 17 -13.60 -21.92 -26.60
N THR A 18 -12.68 -20.97 -26.62
CA THR A 18 -11.73 -20.83 -27.73
C THR A 18 -10.36 -21.47 -27.47
N GLN A 19 -9.97 -21.62 -26.21
CA GLN A 19 -8.64 -22.09 -25.80
C GLN A 19 -8.36 -23.55 -26.16
N ASP A 20 -9.39 -24.38 -26.24
CA ASP A 20 -9.30 -25.80 -26.61
C ASP A 20 -9.91 -26.11 -27.99
N SER A 21 -10.50 -25.15 -28.66
CA SER A 21 -11.12 -25.36 -29.97
C SER A 21 -10.07 -25.30 -31.10
N ALA A 22 -9.95 -26.38 -31.85
CA ALA A 22 -9.02 -26.47 -32.99
C ALA A 22 -9.28 -25.42 -34.09
N GLU A 23 -10.53 -24.94 -34.20
CA GLU A 23 -10.89 -23.89 -35.14
C GLU A 23 -10.13 -22.58 -34.87
N PHE A 24 -9.85 -22.29 -33.60
CA PHE A 24 -9.17 -21.07 -33.20
C PHE A 24 -7.65 -21.17 -33.17
N THR A 25 -7.09 -22.39 -33.24
CA THR A 25 -5.63 -22.62 -33.22
C THR A 25 -4.86 -21.71 -34.20
N PRO A 26 -5.29 -21.54 -35.47
CA PRO A 26 -4.55 -20.68 -36.39
C PRO A 26 -4.47 -19.23 -35.94
N ARG A 27 -5.51 -18.73 -35.26
CA ARG A 27 -5.57 -17.33 -34.75
C ARG A 27 -4.63 -17.14 -33.56
N TYR A 28 -4.64 -18.07 -32.60
CA TYR A 28 -3.69 -18.06 -31.48
C TYR A 28 -2.25 -18.06 -31.96
N LEU A 29 -1.91 -19.01 -32.84
CA LEU A 29 -0.58 -19.13 -33.40
C LEU A 29 -0.16 -17.93 -34.25
N SER A 30 -1.08 -17.34 -35.00
CA SER A 30 -0.79 -16.15 -35.81
C SER A 30 -0.34 -14.98 -34.96
N GLN A 31 -1.10 -14.65 -33.94
CA GLN A 31 -0.75 -13.55 -33.02
C GLN A 31 0.55 -13.79 -32.28
N CYS A 32 0.71 -15.01 -31.75
CA CYS A 32 1.95 -15.38 -31.06
C CYS A 32 3.17 -15.29 -31.99
N ARG A 33 3.07 -15.78 -33.23
CA ARG A 33 4.12 -15.71 -34.25
C ARG A 33 4.45 -14.30 -34.64
N GLU A 34 3.45 -13.46 -34.83
CA GLU A 34 3.64 -12.06 -35.18
C GLU A 34 4.38 -11.32 -34.07
N MET A 35 3.95 -11.48 -32.82
CA MET A 35 4.61 -10.90 -31.66
C MET A 35 6.10 -11.27 -31.61
N VAL A 36 6.41 -12.55 -31.61
CA VAL A 36 7.81 -13.01 -31.50
C VAL A 36 8.65 -12.59 -32.72
N LYS A 37 8.12 -12.73 -33.94
CA LYS A 37 8.86 -12.35 -35.16
C LYS A 37 9.15 -10.85 -35.21
N SER A 38 8.21 -10.02 -34.82
CA SER A 38 8.34 -8.55 -34.84
C SER A 38 9.31 -8.05 -33.78
N PHE A 39 9.34 -8.67 -32.60
CA PHE A 39 10.03 -8.11 -31.47
C PHE A 39 11.28 -8.87 -30.97
N ARG A 40 11.57 -10.06 -31.49
CA ARG A 40 12.69 -10.88 -31.00
C ARG A 40 14.09 -10.24 -31.13
N SER A 41 14.24 -9.24 -32.00
CA SER A 41 15.49 -8.49 -32.15
C SER A 41 15.67 -7.37 -31.13
N HIS A 42 14.65 -7.11 -30.30
CA HIS A 42 14.73 -6.09 -29.27
C HIS A 42 15.36 -6.65 -27.98
N PRO A 43 16.53 -6.18 -27.54
CA PRO A 43 17.21 -6.69 -26.34
C PRO A 43 16.48 -6.35 -25.05
N SER A 44 15.59 -5.36 -25.07
CA SER A 44 14.77 -4.97 -23.92
C SER A 44 13.65 -5.96 -23.58
N ILE A 45 13.35 -6.92 -24.48
CA ILE A 45 12.39 -7.98 -24.18
C ILE A 45 13.11 -9.08 -23.44
N LEU A 46 12.68 -9.32 -22.19
CA LEU A 46 13.28 -10.29 -21.29
C LEU A 46 12.58 -11.65 -21.35
N PHE A 47 11.27 -11.67 -21.58
CA PHE A 47 10.46 -12.88 -21.65
C PHE A 47 9.22 -12.67 -22.55
N TRP A 48 8.59 -13.78 -22.96
CA TRP A 48 7.36 -13.78 -23.76
C TRP A 48 6.16 -14.13 -22.91
N SER A 49 5.13 -13.29 -22.90
CA SER A 49 3.84 -13.60 -22.29
C SER A 49 2.89 -14.09 -23.39
N ILE A 50 2.35 -15.29 -23.23
CA ILE A 50 1.48 -15.94 -24.23
C ILE A 50 -0.02 -15.86 -23.91
N GLY A 51 -0.40 -15.37 -22.71
CA GLY A 51 -1.77 -15.18 -22.32
C GLY A 51 -1.90 -14.42 -21.01
N ASN A 52 -3.08 -13.88 -20.74
CA ASN A 52 -3.42 -13.14 -19.53
C ASN A 52 -4.76 -13.59 -18.98
N GLU A 53 -4.83 -13.88 -17.68
CA GLU A 53 -6.04 -14.23 -16.91
C GLU A 53 -7.02 -15.19 -17.58
N SER A 54 -6.51 -16.07 -18.41
CA SER A 54 -7.29 -17.00 -19.21
C SER A 54 -7.24 -18.41 -18.67
N VAL A 55 -8.27 -19.19 -18.97
CA VAL A 55 -8.20 -20.64 -18.77
C VAL A 55 -7.16 -21.20 -19.70
N TYR A 56 -6.19 -21.95 -19.16
CA TYR A 56 -5.20 -22.61 -19.95
C TYR A 56 -5.80 -23.73 -20.80
N GLY A 57 -5.46 -23.78 -22.09
CA GLY A 57 -5.95 -24.76 -23.02
C GLY A 57 -4.93 -25.16 -24.09
N THR A 58 -5.30 -26.09 -24.98
CA THR A 58 -4.42 -26.64 -26.00
C THR A 58 -3.85 -25.62 -26.95
N ASN A 59 -4.57 -24.53 -27.23
CA ASN A 59 -4.08 -23.46 -28.09
C ASN A 59 -2.93 -22.66 -27.46
N PHE A 60 -2.97 -22.42 -26.14
CA PHE A 60 -1.85 -21.82 -25.42
C PHE A 60 -0.64 -22.77 -25.34
N GLN A 61 -0.88 -24.09 -25.17
CA GLN A 61 0.20 -25.06 -25.24
C GLN A 61 0.91 -25.00 -26.60
N GLN A 62 0.16 -24.95 -27.70
CA GLN A 62 0.76 -24.85 -29.03
C GLN A 62 1.52 -23.51 -29.22
N CYS A 63 1.06 -22.43 -28.64
CA CYS A 63 1.80 -21.17 -28.63
C CYS A 63 3.13 -21.33 -27.89
N TRP A 64 3.11 -21.91 -26.69
CA TRP A 64 4.32 -22.18 -25.90
C TRP A 64 5.30 -23.06 -26.65
N ASP A 65 4.86 -24.18 -27.22
CA ASP A 65 5.67 -25.11 -28.00
C ASP A 65 6.34 -24.38 -29.18
N TRP A 66 5.57 -23.54 -29.87
CA TRP A 66 6.11 -22.78 -31.00
C TRP A 66 7.14 -21.72 -30.59
N VAL A 67 6.87 -20.97 -29.50
CA VAL A 67 7.81 -19.99 -28.97
C VAL A 67 9.11 -20.66 -28.56
N LYS A 68 9.07 -21.74 -27.79
CA LYS A 68 10.25 -22.48 -27.32
C LYS A 68 11.05 -23.09 -28.46
N ALA A 69 10.40 -23.48 -29.56
CA ALA A 69 11.08 -23.95 -30.76
C ALA A 69 11.78 -22.81 -31.55
N THR A 70 11.20 -21.59 -31.49
CA THR A 70 11.63 -20.44 -32.27
C THR A 70 12.64 -19.56 -31.53
N ASP A 71 12.44 -19.29 -30.26
CA ASP A 71 13.32 -18.52 -29.40
C ASP A 71 13.65 -19.31 -28.11
N LYS A 72 14.85 -19.86 -28.10
CA LYS A 72 15.37 -20.64 -26.97
C LYS A 72 16.07 -19.78 -25.92
N THR A 73 16.20 -18.47 -26.17
CA THR A 73 16.98 -17.57 -25.34
C THR A 73 16.16 -16.90 -24.26
N ARG A 74 14.85 -16.80 -24.44
CA ARG A 74 13.95 -16.10 -23.54
C ARG A 74 12.99 -17.05 -22.85
N PRO A 75 12.71 -16.83 -21.54
CA PRO A 75 11.66 -17.52 -20.85
C PRO A 75 10.27 -17.15 -21.40
N VAL A 76 9.31 -18.02 -21.17
CA VAL A 76 7.91 -17.85 -21.51
C VAL A 76 7.08 -17.87 -20.26
N ILE A 77 6.16 -16.92 -20.12
CA ILE A 77 5.18 -16.84 -19.05
C ILE A 77 3.77 -17.02 -19.59
N PHE A 78 2.89 -17.46 -18.73
CA PHE A 78 1.44 -17.34 -18.87
C PHE A 78 0.95 -16.54 -17.68
N SER A 79 0.45 -15.34 -17.95
CA SER A 79 0.05 -14.39 -16.90
C SER A 79 -1.15 -14.96 -16.14
N TYR A 80 -0.99 -15.09 -14.84
CA TYR A 80 -1.99 -15.64 -13.93
C TYR A 80 -2.53 -17.03 -14.33
N PRO A 81 -1.76 -18.10 -14.13
CA PRO A 81 -2.10 -19.46 -14.59
C PRO A 81 -3.14 -20.16 -13.70
N GLY A 82 -4.04 -19.45 -13.06
CA GLY A 82 -4.94 -19.95 -12.01
C GLY A 82 -5.83 -21.15 -12.35
N SER A 83 -5.87 -21.59 -13.62
CA SER A 83 -6.66 -22.70 -14.09
C SER A 83 -5.86 -23.74 -14.85
N VAL A 84 -4.56 -23.87 -14.59
CA VAL A 84 -3.73 -24.88 -15.26
C VAL A 84 -4.13 -26.30 -14.87
N GLY A 85 -4.81 -26.49 -13.75
CA GLY A 85 -5.27 -27.80 -13.27
C GLY A 85 -4.12 -28.76 -13.03
N GLU A 86 -4.32 -30.04 -13.35
CA GLU A 86 -3.30 -31.11 -13.26
C GLU A 86 -2.32 -31.11 -14.44
N LYS A 87 -2.47 -30.23 -15.39
CA LYS A 87 -1.60 -30.15 -16.58
C LYS A 87 -0.22 -29.63 -16.23
N LYS A 88 0.80 -30.08 -16.95
CA LYS A 88 2.17 -29.60 -16.83
C LYS A 88 2.22 -28.07 -16.94
N PRO A 89 2.98 -27.40 -16.08
CA PRO A 89 3.23 -25.99 -16.24
C PRO A 89 3.81 -25.66 -17.61
N VAL A 90 3.26 -24.66 -18.24
CA VAL A 90 3.70 -24.17 -19.57
C VAL A 90 4.37 -22.81 -19.48
N TYR A 91 5.05 -22.61 -18.39
CA TYR A 91 5.75 -21.37 -18.11
C TYR A 91 7.12 -21.67 -17.49
N ASP A 92 8.10 -20.84 -17.82
CA ASP A 92 9.45 -20.93 -17.25
C ASP A 92 9.54 -20.08 -15.98
N ILE A 93 8.65 -19.10 -15.82
CA ILE A 93 8.52 -18.22 -14.67
C ILE A 93 7.06 -18.25 -14.23
N LEU A 94 6.81 -18.45 -12.96
CA LEU A 94 5.47 -18.36 -12.38
C LEU A 94 5.04 -16.90 -12.38
N SER A 95 4.06 -16.58 -13.21
CA SER A 95 3.47 -15.25 -13.25
C SER A 95 2.23 -15.22 -12.35
N MET A 96 2.16 -14.24 -11.48
CA MET A 96 1.09 -14.07 -10.50
C MET A 96 0.52 -12.65 -10.55
N HIS A 97 -0.75 -12.52 -10.18
CA HIS A 97 -1.42 -11.24 -10.01
C HIS A 97 -1.79 -10.99 -8.54
N TYR A 98 -1.74 -9.74 -8.11
CA TYR A 98 -2.31 -9.20 -6.89
C TYR A 98 -2.14 -10.07 -5.64
N GLN A 99 -0.94 -10.09 -5.10
CA GLN A 99 -0.71 -10.71 -3.80
C GLN A 99 -1.43 -9.95 -2.67
N ASP A 100 -1.48 -10.58 -1.50
CA ASP A 100 -1.96 -9.97 -0.28
C ASP A 100 -1.23 -8.65 0.02
N VAL A 101 -1.98 -7.64 0.47
CA VAL A 101 -1.48 -6.31 0.88
C VAL A 101 -0.43 -6.35 1.99
N ASN A 102 -0.33 -7.43 2.72
CA ASN A 102 0.71 -7.66 3.73
C ASN A 102 2.01 -8.25 3.15
N GLY A 103 2.09 -8.46 1.84
CA GLY A 103 3.25 -9.04 1.17
C GLY A 103 3.40 -10.53 1.36
N ASN A 104 2.37 -11.25 1.80
CA ASN A 104 2.43 -12.69 1.98
C ASN A 104 2.30 -13.41 0.63
N LEU A 105 3.42 -13.78 0.07
CA LEU A 105 3.50 -14.45 -1.23
C LEU A 105 2.87 -15.84 -1.26
N ASN A 106 2.71 -16.49 -0.10
CA ASN A 106 2.19 -17.86 -0.01
C ASN A 106 0.67 -17.94 0.04
N GLN A 107 -0.03 -16.83 0.29
CA GLN A 107 -1.49 -16.86 0.46
C GLN A 107 -2.27 -16.71 -0.84
N TRP A 108 -1.65 -16.17 -1.88
CA TRP A 108 -2.40 -15.68 -3.03
C TRP A 108 -2.99 -16.79 -3.90
N ASN A 109 -2.31 -17.88 -4.12
CA ASN A 109 -2.85 -18.88 -5.04
C ASN A 109 -2.94 -20.27 -4.42
N ARG A 110 -4.13 -20.61 -3.95
CA ARG A 110 -4.46 -21.94 -3.44
C ARG A 110 -4.29 -23.04 -4.49
N SER A 111 -4.29 -22.71 -5.78
CA SER A 111 -4.18 -23.66 -6.88
C SER A 111 -2.73 -23.95 -7.30
N THR A 112 -1.77 -23.10 -6.94
CA THR A 112 -0.35 -23.25 -7.32
C THR A 112 0.55 -23.76 -6.19
N HIS A 113 0.02 -24.14 -5.05
CA HIS A 113 0.77 -24.68 -3.89
C HIS A 113 1.81 -23.72 -3.29
N GLY A 114 1.74 -22.43 -3.63
CA GLY A 114 2.71 -21.42 -3.23
C GLY A 114 3.99 -21.47 -4.08
N PHE A 115 4.51 -20.30 -4.39
CA PHE A 115 5.63 -20.18 -5.31
C PHE A 115 6.93 -20.85 -4.81
N GLN A 116 7.12 -20.98 -3.51
CA GLN A 116 8.30 -21.65 -2.92
C GLN A 116 8.36 -23.16 -3.18
N GLY A 117 7.25 -23.79 -3.59
CA GLY A 117 7.19 -25.23 -3.86
C GLY A 117 7.50 -25.62 -5.31
N GLU A 118 7.45 -24.68 -6.25
CA GLU A 118 7.50 -24.99 -7.68
C GLU A 118 8.94 -25.11 -8.23
N GLY A 119 9.95 -24.62 -7.51
CA GLY A 119 11.36 -24.65 -7.95
C GLY A 119 11.64 -23.75 -9.15
N ILE A 120 10.74 -22.84 -9.51
CA ILE A 120 10.87 -21.85 -10.57
C ILE A 120 10.73 -20.45 -9.99
N PRO A 121 11.34 -19.42 -10.63
CA PRO A 121 11.19 -18.05 -10.17
C PRO A 121 9.77 -17.53 -10.35
N ALA A 122 9.39 -16.54 -9.54
CA ALA A 122 8.07 -15.93 -9.57
C ALA A 122 8.16 -14.43 -9.92
N LEU A 123 7.21 -13.98 -10.74
CA LEU A 123 7.04 -12.59 -11.15
C LEU A 123 5.58 -12.20 -10.88
N PHE A 124 5.36 -11.00 -10.33
CA PHE A 124 4.03 -10.39 -10.29
C PHE A 124 3.91 -9.41 -11.45
N ASP A 125 3.54 -9.89 -12.61
CA ASP A 125 3.44 -9.07 -13.82
C ASP A 125 2.22 -8.14 -13.83
N GLU A 126 1.33 -8.31 -12.86
CA GLU A 126 0.24 -7.38 -12.55
C GLU A 126 0.03 -7.37 -11.04
N TRP A 127 0.42 -6.30 -10.36
CA TRP A 127 0.28 -6.21 -8.92
C TRP A 127 0.02 -4.80 -8.42
N ALA A 128 -0.22 -4.68 -7.10
CA ALA A 128 -0.28 -3.42 -6.39
C ALA A 128 -1.18 -2.40 -7.08
N HIS A 129 -2.35 -2.85 -7.52
CA HIS A 129 -3.34 -1.96 -8.12
C HIS A 129 -3.60 -0.77 -7.21
N PRO A 130 -3.37 0.49 -7.65
CA PRO A 130 -3.67 1.65 -6.83
C PRO A 130 -5.11 1.62 -6.34
N ALA A 131 -5.29 1.87 -5.06
CA ALA A 131 -6.61 1.75 -4.42
C ALA A 131 -7.53 2.94 -4.70
N CYS A 132 -7.00 4.04 -5.23
CA CYS A 132 -7.78 5.22 -5.57
C CYS A 132 -8.34 5.11 -6.99
N TYR A 133 -9.58 4.65 -7.12
CA TYR A 133 -10.25 4.45 -8.41
C TYR A 133 -10.88 5.72 -9.00
N THR A 134 -11.25 6.66 -8.16
CA THR A 134 -11.86 7.94 -8.57
C THR A 134 -11.55 9.02 -7.53
N TYR A 135 -11.72 10.28 -7.91
CA TYR A 135 -11.61 11.37 -6.94
C TYR A 135 -12.65 11.29 -5.81
N ALA A 136 -13.81 10.69 -6.07
CA ALA A 136 -14.80 10.42 -5.02
C ALA A 136 -14.25 9.51 -3.92
N THR A 137 -13.43 8.52 -4.27
CA THR A 137 -12.78 7.63 -3.30
C THR A 137 -11.95 8.42 -2.27
N LEU A 138 -11.27 9.49 -2.70
CA LEU A 138 -10.47 10.34 -1.79
C LEU A 138 -11.33 11.17 -0.84
N GLN A 139 -12.55 11.50 -1.22
CA GLN A 139 -13.48 12.22 -0.34
C GLN A 139 -14.05 11.29 0.73
N GLU A 140 -14.25 10.04 0.38
CA GLU A 140 -14.80 9.01 1.26
C GLU A 140 -13.76 8.41 2.18
N ASP A 141 -12.55 8.19 1.66
CA ASP A 141 -11.41 7.68 2.41
C ASP A 141 -10.13 8.47 2.08
N PRO A 142 -9.86 9.57 2.76
CA PRO A 142 -8.68 10.40 2.51
C PRO A 142 -7.35 9.68 2.81
N ASN A 143 -7.36 8.59 3.56
CA ASN A 143 -6.16 7.82 3.91
C ASN A 143 -5.85 6.68 2.93
N ILE A 144 -6.70 6.45 1.93
CA ILE A 144 -6.56 5.33 0.99
C ILE A 144 -5.19 5.32 0.27
N ARG A 145 -4.64 6.50 -0.01
CA ARG A 145 -3.33 6.64 -0.67
C ARG A 145 -2.18 6.26 0.24
N GLU A 146 -2.26 6.63 1.50
CA GLU A 146 -1.25 6.25 2.50
C GLU A 146 -1.28 4.75 2.77
N PHE A 147 -2.47 4.17 2.91
CA PHE A 147 -2.66 2.73 3.01
C PHE A 147 -2.02 2.01 1.83
N TRP A 148 -2.26 2.47 0.60
CA TRP A 148 -1.68 1.86 -0.59
C TRP A 148 -0.15 1.99 -0.60
N GLY A 149 0.39 3.15 -0.24
CA GLY A 149 1.84 3.39 -0.15
C GLY A 149 2.53 2.43 0.83
N HIS A 150 1.95 2.21 1.99
CA HIS A 150 2.45 1.21 2.95
C HIS A 150 2.31 -0.22 2.42
N SER A 151 1.23 -0.51 1.70
CA SER A 151 1.00 -1.82 1.12
C SER A 151 2.04 -2.18 0.08
N ILE A 152 2.34 -1.27 -0.86
CA ILE A 152 3.37 -1.55 -1.89
C ILE A 152 4.76 -1.71 -1.28
N GLU A 153 5.08 -0.97 -0.23
CA GLU A 153 6.35 -1.13 0.47
C GLU A 153 6.48 -2.52 1.11
N ARG A 154 5.43 -3.00 1.75
CA ARG A 154 5.40 -4.35 2.35
C ARG A 154 5.48 -5.43 1.27
N MET A 155 4.68 -5.31 0.23
CA MET A 155 4.68 -6.25 -0.90
C MET A 155 6.04 -6.34 -1.56
N TRP A 156 6.67 -5.20 -1.86
CA TRP A 156 7.99 -5.15 -2.46
C TRP A 156 9.07 -5.73 -1.54
N SER A 157 9.09 -5.34 -0.27
CA SER A 157 10.08 -5.86 0.68
C SER A 157 9.96 -7.37 0.85
N GLY A 158 8.74 -7.90 0.94
CA GLY A 158 8.51 -9.33 1.02
C GLY A 158 9.01 -10.09 -0.22
N LEU A 159 8.76 -9.55 -1.40
CA LEU A 159 9.21 -10.17 -2.66
C LEU A 159 10.71 -10.05 -2.85
N PHE A 160 11.31 -8.91 -2.48
CA PHE A 160 12.75 -8.69 -2.58
C PHE A 160 13.55 -9.68 -1.73
N ASP A 161 13.07 -9.97 -0.53
CA ASP A 161 13.73 -10.90 0.39
C ASP A 161 13.40 -12.39 0.09
N ALA A 162 12.46 -12.65 -0.83
CA ALA A 162 12.02 -14.01 -1.15
C ALA A 162 12.95 -14.67 -2.18
N PRO A 163 13.48 -15.88 -1.92
CA PRO A 163 14.27 -16.61 -2.90
C PRO A 163 13.47 -16.88 -4.18
N GLY A 164 14.00 -16.47 -5.33
CA GLY A 164 13.36 -16.63 -6.63
C GLY A 164 12.30 -15.57 -6.96
N GLY A 165 12.13 -14.55 -6.12
CA GLY A 165 11.31 -13.38 -6.43
C GLY A 165 11.97 -12.50 -7.48
N LEU A 166 11.31 -12.25 -8.62
CA LEU A 166 11.84 -11.45 -9.72
C LEU A 166 11.36 -10.01 -9.73
N GLY A 167 10.33 -9.69 -8.97
CA GLY A 167 9.76 -8.34 -8.91
C GLY A 167 8.28 -8.29 -9.27
N GLY A 168 7.77 -7.08 -9.46
CA GLY A 168 6.37 -6.83 -9.81
C GLY A 168 6.22 -5.61 -10.71
N ALA A 169 5.20 -5.64 -11.56
CA ALA A 169 4.78 -4.53 -12.40
C ALA A 169 3.44 -3.99 -11.90
N ILE A 170 3.45 -2.72 -11.50
CA ILE A 170 2.24 -2.07 -11.00
C ILE A 170 1.22 -1.94 -12.12
N TRP A 171 0.01 -2.35 -11.87
CA TRP A 171 -1.13 -2.10 -12.72
C TRP A 171 -1.93 -0.92 -12.16
N GLY A 172 -1.70 0.32 -12.64
CA GLY A 172 -0.92 0.60 -13.86
C GLY A 172 -0.04 1.84 -13.70
N TYR A 173 0.73 2.13 -14.74
CA TYR A 173 1.60 3.30 -14.76
C TYR A 173 0.82 4.60 -14.97
N VAL A 174 -0.08 4.62 -15.93
CA VAL A 174 -0.90 5.78 -16.32
C VAL A 174 -2.36 5.49 -16.06
N ASP A 175 -3.10 6.50 -15.60
CA ASP A 175 -4.55 6.38 -15.51
C ASP A 175 -5.15 5.91 -16.83
N GLU A 176 -6.02 4.91 -16.77
CA GLU A 176 -6.79 4.41 -17.90
C GLU A 176 -8.11 5.15 -18.07
N THR A 177 -8.16 6.35 -17.57
CA THR A 177 -9.32 7.20 -17.61
C THR A 177 -8.92 8.65 -17.71
N PHE A 178 -9.87 9.48 -18.06
CA PHE A 178 -9.74 10.92 -17.97
C PHE A 178 -11.09 11.52 -17.58
N MET A 179 -11.03 12.69 -17.00
CA MET A 179 -12.21 13.40 -16.55
C MET A 179 -12.67 14.39 -17.62
N LEU A 180 -13.96 14.46 -17.82
CA LEU A 180 -14.57 15.45 -18.71
C LEU A 180 -15.13 16.60 -17.89
N PRO A 181 -15.05 17.83 -18.41
CA PRO A 181 -15.67 18.98 -17.77
C PRO A 181 -17.19 18.82 -17.68
N GLU A 182 -17.78 18.16 -18.70
CA GLU A 182 -19.18 17.78 -18.71
C GLU A 182 -19.38 16.49 -19.52
N PRO A 183 -20.49 15.75 -19.30
CA PRO A 183 -20.77 14.51 -20.01
C PRO A 183 -21.21 14.79 -21.46
N LYS A 184 -20.30 15.23 -22.28
CA LYS A 184 -20.51 15.33 -23.73
C LYS A 184 -19.96 14.08 -24.38
N VAL A 185 -20.75 13.48 -25.24
CA VAL A 185 -20.40 12.26 -25.94
C VAL A 185 -20.48 12.47 -27.44
N GLY A 186 -19.56 11.90 -28.17
CA GLY A 186 -19.51 11.91 -29.62
C GLY A 186 -18.10 12.08 -30.19
N THR A 187 -17.91 11.55 -31.38
CA THR A 187 -16.58 11.53 -32.03
C THR A 187 -15.99 12.92 -32.26
N ALA A 188 -16.84 13.90 -32.57
CA ALA A 188 -16.39 15.28 -32.79
C ALA A 188 -15.92 15.94 -31.50
N PHE A 189 -16.61 15.71 -30.39
CA PHE A 189 -16.19 16.17 -29.06
C PHE A 189 -14.83 15.59 -28.67
N TRP A 190 -14.63 14.30 -28.83
CA TRP A 190 -13.38 13.64 -28.46
C TRP A 190 -12.18 14.14 -29.26
N LYS A 191 -12.36 14.40 -30.55
CA LYS A 191 -11.30 14.94 -31.40
C LYS A 191 -10.90 16.35 -30.97
N GLU A 192 -11.87 17.21 -30.71
CA GLU A 192 -11.60 18.58 -30.25
C GLU A 192 -11.01 18.59 -28.85
N PHE A 193 -11.56 17.78 -27.96
CA PHE A 193 -11.07 17.63 -26.61
C PHE A 193 -9.60 17.18 -26.58
N ALA A 194 -9.24 16.14 -27.30
CA ALA A 194 -7.86 15.64 -27.36
C ALA A 194 -6.87 16.70 -27.88
N ARG A 195 -7.36 17.65 -28.69
CA ARG A 195 -6.55 18.72 -29.23
C ARG A 195 -6.37 19.91 -28.32
N THR A 196 -7.34 20.23 -27.48
CA THR A 196 -7.43 21.52 -26.78
C THR A 196 -7.45 21.42 -25.26
N ALA A 197 -7.83 20.27 -24.69
CA ALA A 197 -8.00 20.13 -23.26
C ALA A 197 -6.68 20.22 -22.48
N LYS A 198 -6.76 20.89 -21.35
CA LYS A 198 -5.69 20.96 -20.34
C LYS A 198 -6.15 20.32 -19.04
N PRO A 199 -5.22 19.91 -18.18
CA PRO A 199 -5.58 19.32 -16.88
C PRO A 199 -6.57 20.14 -16.07
N GLU A 200 -6.45 21.45 -16.13
CA GLU A 200 -7.27 22.42 -15.38
C GLU A 200 -8.73 22.46 -15.86
N ASP A 201 -8.97 22.02 -17.09
CA ASP A 201 -10.31 22.02 -17.69
C ASP A 201 -11.18 20.84 -17.20
N TYR A 202 -10.59 19.94 -16.38
CA TYR A 202 -11.24 18.73 -15.95
C TYR A 202 -11.88 18.87 -14.57
N GLN A 203 -13.18 18.85 -14.58
CA GLN A 203 -14.01 18.78 -13.38
C GLN A 203 -15.20 17.88 -13.69
N GLY A 204 -15.38 16.79 -12.97
CA GLY A 204 -16.59 16.04 -13.10
C GLY A 204 -16.43 14.57 -13.47
N LYS A 205 -17.12 14.09 -14.52
CA LYS A 205 -17.24 12.65 -14.76
C LYS A 205 -16.00 12.02 -15.34
N CYS A 206 -15.62 10.92 -14.73
CA CYS A 206 -14.58 10.03 -15.19
C CYS A 206 -15.06 9.21 -16.39
N VAL A 207 -14.22 9.04 -17.38
CA VAL A 207 -14.45 8.19 -18.56
C VAL A 207 -13.29 7.21 -18.68
N GLY A 208 -13.60 5.99 -19.01
CA GLY A 208 -12.64 4.91 -19.12
C GLY A 208 -12.75 3.94 -17.94
N TYR A 209 -11.66 3.25 -17.62
CA TYR A 209 -11.67 2.22 -16.59
C TYR A 209 -11.49 2.78 -15.19
N GLY A 210 -10.54 3.69 -14.99
CA GLY A 210 -10.31 4.27 -13.67
C GLY A 210 -9.01 5.06 -13.54
N GLU A 211 -8.87 5.76 -12.44
CA GLU A 211 -7.75 6.63 -12.10
C GLU A 211 -6.68 5.88 -11.29
N TRP A 212 -6.40 4.67 -11.68
CA TRP A 212 -5.49 3.76 -10.97
C TRP A 212 -4.04 3.77 -11.44
N GLY A 213 -3.66 4.74 -12.27
CA GLY A 213 -2.25 4.96 -12.59
C GLY A 213 -1.48 5.55 -11.43
N ILE A 214 -0.16 5.37 -11.40
CA ILE A 214 0.72 6.11 -10.49
C ILE A 214 0.99 7.52 -11.01
N VAL A 215 0.74 7.77 -12.29
CA VAL A 215 0.67 9.09 -12.92
C VAL A 215 -0.67 9.25 -13.62
N ASP A 216 -1.12 10.49 -13.78
CA ASP A 216 -2.35 10.75 -14.50
C ASP A 216 -2.17 10.67 -16.04
N VAL A 217 -3.23 10.89 -16.78
CA VAL A 217 -3.23 10.83 -18.25
C VAL A 217 -2.30 11.83 -18.92
N TRP A 218 -1.91 12.91 -18.25
CA TRP A 218 -0.92 13.90 -18.70
C TRP A 218 0.49 13.65 -18.20
N ARG A 219 0.72 12.51 -17.53
CA ARG A 219 2.01 12.12 -16.93
C ARG A 219 2.39 12.97 -15.70
N ARG A 220 1.44 13.65 -15.07
CA ARG A 220 1.70 14.30 -13.80
C ARG A 220 1.81 13.24 -12.70
N GLU A 221 2.78 13.42 -11.84
CA GLU A 221 3.05 12.51 -10.73
C GLU A 221 1.93 12.60 -9.68
N LYS A 222 1.41 11.45 -9.31
CA LYS A 222 0.43 11.31 -8.22
C LYS A 222 1.17 10.91 -6.93
N PRO A 223 0.55 10.98 -5.75
CA PRO A 223 1.13 10.45 -4.51
C PRO A 223 1.62 9.01 -4.64
N GLU A 224 0.93 8.19 -5.44
CA GLU A 224 1.29 6.81 -5.74
C GLU A 224 2.64 6.68 -6.45
N PHE A 225 3.01 7.65 -7.29
CA PHE A 225 4.32 7.70 -7.93
C PHE A 225 5.45 7.83 -6.89
N TRP A 226 5.27 8.72 -5.94
CA TRP A 226 6.24 8.95 -4.87
C TRP A 226 6.33 7.78 -3.90
N ALA A 227 5.18 7.19 -3.56
CA ALA A 227 5.13 5.97 -2.75
C ALA A 227 5.84 4.79 -3.45
N THR A 228 5.64 4.65 -4.77
CA THR A 228 6.34 3.65 -5.59
C THR A 228 7.85 3.88 -5.60
N LYS A 229 8.28 5.12 -5.86
CA LYS A 229 9.69 5.50 -5.85
C LYS A 229 10.33 5.16 -4.51
N LYS A 230 9.62 5.43 -3.42
CA LYS A 230 10.05 5.12 -2.06
C LYS A 230 10.14 3.62 -1.81
N ALA A 231 9.09 2.88 -2.14
CA ALA A 231 9.06 1.42 -1.97
C ALA A 231 10.18 0.71 -2.73
N TYR A 232 10.47 1.15 -3.96
CA TYR A 232 11.47 0.57 -4.84
C TYR A 232 12.89 1.14 -4.65
N SER A 233 13.07 2.05 -3.69
CA SER A 233 14.40 2.61 -3.44
C SER A 233 15.44 1.51 -3.22
N PRO A 234 16.56 1.53 -3.95
CA PRO A 234 17.64 0.56 -3.78
C PRO A 234 18.51 0.84 -2.56
N VAL A 235 18.28 1.95 -1.85
CA VAL A 235 18.97 2.27 -0.60
C VAL A 235 17.93 2.52 0.48
N ARG A 236 18.05 1.83 1.61
CA ARG A 236 17.12 1.97 2.72
C ARG A 236 17.84 2.31 4.01
N LEU A 237 17.50 3.43 4.61
CA LEU A 237 17.77 3.60 6.03
C LEU A 237 16.82 2.68 6.80
N MET A 238 17.38 1.85 7.67
CA MET A 238 16.58 0.89 8.44
C MET A 238 15.95 1.51 9.69
N THR A 239 16.29 2.76 9.97
CA THR A 239 15.64 3.57 11.01
C THR A 239 15.50 5.01 10.53
N THR A 240 14.36 5.60 10.82
CA THR A 240 14.08 7.02 10.62
C THR A 240 14.03 7.77 11.96
N GLU A 241 14.47 7.12 13.03
CA GLU A 241 14.47 7.68 14.37
C GLU A 241 15.74 7.29 15.12
N VAL A 242 16.34 8.26 15.78
CA VAL A 242 17.44 8.08 16.72
C VAL A 242 16.97 8.60 18.09
N ALA A 243 16.41 7.69 18.88
CA ALA A 243 15.80 8.03 20.18
C ALA A 243 16.80 8.57 21.20
N SER A 244 18.08 8.14 21.13
CA SER A 244 19.13 8.57 22.05
C SER A 244 20.37 8.96 21.26
N PHE A 245 20.90 10.12 21.56
CA PHE A 245 22.13 10.64 20.97
C PHE A 245 22.86 11.54 21.96
N LEU A 246 24.16 11.75 21.72
CA LEU A 246 24.96 12.73 22.44
C LEU A 246 25.38 13.85 21.49
N SER A 247 25.11 15.09 21.87
CA SER A 247 25.55 16.26 21.11
C SER A 247 27.08 16.26 20.98
N GLY A 248 27.59 16.57 19.80
CA GLY A 248 29.01 16.52 19.51
C GLY A 248 29.58 15.12 19.21
N GLN A 249 28.76 14.10 19.15
CA GLN A 249 29.14 12.76 18.71
C GLN A 249 28.57 12.38 17.35
N ARG A 250 29.23 11.45 16.66
CA ARG A 250 28.75 10.88 15.41
C ARG A 250 27.47 10.08 15.62
N LEU A 251 26.57 10.08 14.63
CA LEU A 251 25.42 9.19 14.59
C LEU A 251 25.70 7.98 13.69
N LEU A 252 25.19 6.83 14.08
CA LEU A 252 25.26 5.60 13.32
C LEU A 252 23.86 5.20 12.88
N LEU A 253 23.63 5.16 11.56
CA LEU A 253 22.34 4.80 10.98
C LEU A 253 22.49 3.47 10.23
N PRO A 254 21.74 2.42 10.62
CA PRO A 254 21.72 1.18 9.86
C PRO A 254 21.18 1.44 8.45
N VAL A 255 21.88 0.92 7.45
CA VAL A 255 21.54 1.06 6.03
C VAL A 255 21.52 -0.32 5.37
N TYR A 256 20.60 -0.51 4.43
CA TYR A 256 20.50 -1.70 3.60
C TYR A 256 20.74 -1.31 2.14
N ASN A 257 21.77 -1.89 1.53
CA ASN A 257 22.04 -1.80 0.13
C ASN A 257 21.20 -2.83 -0.63
N ARG A 258 20.19 -2.40 -1.34
CA ARG A 258 19.27 -3.22 -2.15
C ARG A 258 19.57 -3.13 -3.64
N PHE A 259 20.68 -2.55 -4.05
CA PHE A 259 21.19 -2.67 -5.42
C PHE A 259 21.56 -4.12 -5.71
N ASP A 260 21.46 -4.52 -6.98
CA ASP A 260 21.89 -5.84 -7.46
C ASP A 260 23.38 -5.89 -7.83
N HIS A 261 23.96 -4.74 -8.25
CA HIS A 261 25.30 -4.70 -8.85
C HIS A 261 26.17 -3.51 -8.39
N THR A 262 25.65 -2.62 -7.54
CA THR A 262 26.31 -1.39 -7.13
C THR A 262 26.66 -1.44 -5.66
N ASP A 263 27.93 -1.29 -5.30
CA ASP A 263 28.34 -1.09 -3.90
C ASP A 263 27.87 0.29 -3.43
N LEU A 264 27.54 0.42 -2.15
CA LEU A 264 26.99 1.66 -1.61
C LEU A 264 27.96 2.85 -1.75
N ASN A 265 29.28 2.62 -1.74
CA ASN A 265 30.28 3.66 -1.92
C ASN A 265 30.42 4.17 -3.37
N GLU A 266 29.75 3.55 -4.34
CA GLU A 266 29.72 4.00 -5.73
C GLU A 266 28.67 5.09 -6.00
N ILE A 267 27.82 5.39 -5.02
CA ILE A 267 26.83 6.46 -5.09
C ILE A 267 27.23 7.64 -4.22
N GLU A 268 26.55 8.78 -4.39
CA GLU A 268 26.78 9.95 -3.52
C GLU A 268 25.71 10.04 -2.43
N ALA A 269 26.12 10.55 -1.26
CA ALA A 269 25.19 10.91 -0.21
C ALA A 269 25.48 12.31 0.37
N ARG A 270 24.42 12.93 0.86
CA ARG A 270 24.46 14.22 1.53
C ARG A 270 23.52 14.21 2.72
N TYR A 271 23.81 15.03 3.71
CA TYR A 271 22.86 15.29 4.79
C TYR A 271 22.66 16.79 4.97
N ILE A 272 21.46 17.15 5.42
CA ILE A 272 21.12 18.52 5.79
C ILE A 272 20.78 18.52 7.27
N TYR A 273 21.45 19.37 8.03
CA TYR A 273 21.16 19.62 9.43
C TYR A 273 21.21 21.12 9.71
N LYS A 274 20.17 21.67 10.36
CA LYS A 274 20.03 23.11 10.62
C LYS A 274 20.15 23.97 9.35
N GLY A 275 19.69 23.47 8.22
CA GLY A 275 19.72 24.16 6.94
C GLY A 275 21.05 24.10 6.18
N GLU A 276 22.09 23.51 6.75
CA GLU A 276 23.39 23.31 6.09
C GLU A 276 23.46 21.94 5.42
N GLU A 277 23.74 21.91 4.11
CA GLU A 277 24.00 20.68 3.37
C GLU A 277 25.48 20.31 3.39
N LYS A 278 25.77 19.06 3.74
CA LYS A 278 27.13 18.51 3.81
C LYS A 278 27.22 17.18 3.07
N LYS A 279 28.35 16.95 2.39
CA LYS A 279 28.65 15.65 1.78
C LYS A 279 28.85 14.58 2.86
N LEU A 280 28.42 13.38 2.56
CA LEU A 280 28.52 12.23 3.44
C LEU A 280 29.34 11.14 2.73
N SER A 281 30.40 10.66 3.39
CA SER A 281 31.14 9.51 2.90
C SER A 281 30.38 8.23 3.19
N LEU A 282 30.16 7.44 2.15
CA LEU A 282 29.48 6.17 2.26
C LEU A 282 30.48 5.04 2.53
N PRO A 283 30.15 4.08 3.39
CA PRO A 283 30.92 2.88 3.57
C PRO A 283 30.78 1.96 2.36
N SER A 284 31.75 1.06 2.14
CA SER A 284 31.53 -0.07 1.25
C SER A 284 30.52 -1.01 1.90
N VAL A 285 29.40 -1.20 1.23
CA VAL A 285 28.36 -2.17 1.56
C VAL A 285 27.98 -2.85 0.25
N ALA A 286 28.33 -4.10 0.12
CA ALA A 286 28.06 -4.86 -1.09
C ALA A 286 26.55 -4.98 -1.39
N PRO A 287 26.16 -5.28 -2.62
CA PRO A 287 24.77 -5.59 -2.98
C PRO A 287 24.15 -6.59 -2.03
N HIS A 288 22.88 -6.35 -1.67
CA HIS A 288 22.06 -7.16 -0.77
C HIS A 288 22.61 -7.28 0.67
N GLN A 289 23.56 -6.39 1.06
CA GLN A 289 24.14 -6.39 2.41
C GLN A 289 23.66 -5.19 3.23
N LYS A 290 23.69 -5.37 4.54
CA LYS A 290 23.41 -4.32 5.53
C LYS A 290 24.70 -3.76 6.05
N GLY A 291 24.71 -2.45 6.36
CA GLY A 291 25.87 -1.75 6.89
C GLY A 291 25.48 -0.63 7.85
N LEU A 292 26.48 0.16 8.24
CA LEU A 292 26.30 1.32 9.10
C LEU A 292 26.80 2.59 8.41
N LEU A 293 25.90 3.53 8.20
CA LEU A 293 26.19 4.87 7.74
C LEU A 293 26.61 5.72 8.93
N THR A 294 27.76 6.39 8.83
CA THR A 294 28.26 7.26 9.87
C THR A 294 28.02 8.71 9.50
N ILE A 295 27.12 9.40 10.20
CA ILE A 295 26.95 10.84 10.09
C ILE A 295 27.99 11.53 11.00
N PRO A 296 28.80 12.48 10.51
CA PRO A 296 29.79 13.19 11.32
C PRO A 296 29.19 13.88 12.55
N ALA A 297 30.04 14.15 13.52
CA ALA A 297 29.63 14.79 14.75
C ALA A 297 29.10 16.22 14.49
N GLU A 298 27.95 16.53 15.04
CA GLU A 298 27.31 17.85 15.01
C GLU A 298 26.81 18.22 16.41
N ALA A 299 26.49 19.48 16.62
CA ALA A 299 25.79 19.93 17.81
C ALA A 299 24.30 19.52 17.73
N TRP A 300 24.08 18.20 17.88
CA TRP A 300 22.74 17.62 17.76
C TRP A 300 21.76 18.18 18.78
N ASN A 301 20.57 18.43 18.33
CA ASN A 301 19.46 18.89 19.16
C ASN A 301 18.22 18.06 18.86
N ALA A 302 17.51 17.64 19.90
CA ALA A 302 16.21 16.99 19.74
C ALA A 302 15.24 17.95 19.00
N ASN A 303 14.38 17.39 18.17
CA ASN A 303 13.41 18.10 17.35
C ASN A 303 13.98 18.88 16.13
N GLU A 304 15.30 18.89 15.95
CA GLU A 304 15.88 19.35 14.70
C GLU A 304 15.96 18.20 13.70
N PRO A 305 15.32 18.31 12.53
CA PRO A 305 15.33 17.21 11.57
C PRO A 305 16.70 17.05 10.93
N LEU A 306 17.11 15.78 10.77
CA LEU A 306 18.26 15.41 9.96
C LEU A 306 17.74 14.81 8.65
N LEU A 307 18.07 15.43 7.53
CA LEU A 307 17.67 14.95 6.21
C LEU A 307 18.86 14.25 5.56
N VAL A 308 18.71 13.00 5.18
CA VAL A 308 19.74 12.22 4.48
C VAL A 308 19.27 11.93 3.07
N SER A 309 20.09 12.23 2.08
CA SER A 309 19.77 12.06 0.65
C SER A 309 20.84 11.26 -0.06
N PHE A 310 20.43 10.38 -0.96
CA PHE A 310 21.27 9.53 -1.78
C PHE A 310 21.10 9.92 -3.26
N TYR A 311 22.19 9.95 -4.01
CA TYR A 311 22.19 10.34 -5.40
C TYR A 311 23.00 9.35 -6.23
N THR A 312 22.63 9.17 -7.48
CA THR A 312 23.47 8.46 -8.45
C THR A 312 24.79 9.21 -8.66
N ALA A 313 25.77 8.55 -9.23
CA ALA A 313 27.04 9.20 -9.62
C ALA A 313 26.81 10.36 -10.63
N THR A 314 25.68 10.37 -11.33
CA THR A 314 25.26 11.45 -12.25
C THR A 314 24.47 12.56 -11.57
N GLY A 315 24.22 12.46 -10.27
CA GLY A 315 23.56 13.50 -9.46
C GLY A 315 22.05 13.40 -9.39
N GLU A 316 21.45 12.32 -9.89
CA GLU A 316 20.00 12.09 -9.79
C GLU A 316 19.61 11.59 -8.40
N LEU A 317 18.55 12.14 -7.83
CA LEU A 317 18.07 11.75 -6.51
C LEU A 317 17.51 10.32 -6.54
N ILE A 318 18.16 9.42 -5.81
CA ILE A 318 17.71 8.06 -5.58
C ILE A 318 16.64 8.06 -4.49
N ASP A 319 16.99 8.55 -3.28
CA ASP A 319 16.11 8.56 -2.12
C ASP A 319 16.46 9.67 -1.15
N ARG A 320 15.50 10.03 -0.32
CA ARG A 320 15.64 11.02 0.75
C ARG A 320 14.85 10.59 1.97
N GLU A 321 15.49 10.59 3.12
CA GLU A 321 14.89 10.25 4.40
C GLU A 321 15.05 11.39 5.40
N GLN A 322 13.98 11.67 6.12
CA GLN A 322 14.06 12.50 7.30
C GLN A 322 14.24 11.61 8.53
N VAL A 323 15.34 11.83 9.23
CA VAL A 323 15.66 11.13 10.47
C VAL A 323 15.30 12.05 11.64
N ARG A 324 14.44 11.58 12.50
CA ARG A 324 14.05 12.28 13.72
C ARG A 324 15.09 12.02 14.81
N LEU A 325 15.52 13.08 15.47
CA LEU A 325 16.46 13.03 16.60
C LEU A 325 15.69 13.26 17.91
N GLY A 326 15.89 12.35 18.87
CA GLY A 326 15.21 12.37 20.15
C GLY A 326 13.80 11.74 20.08
N ASN A 327 13.24 11.46 21.23
CA ASN A 327 11.86 11.05 21.32
C ASN A 327 10.98 12.20 20.85
N GLU A 328 9.88 11.89 20.17
CA GLU A 328 8.81 12.87 20.04
C GLU A 328 8.56 13.47 21.41
N PRO A 329 8.59 14.80 21.53
CA PRO A 329 8.08 15.39 22.73
C PRO A 329 6.66 14.84 22.82
N VAL A 330 6.45 13.91 23.74
CA VAL A 330 5.09 13.66 24.18
C VAL A 330 4.66 15.04 24.63
N HIS A 331 3.82 15.70 23.80
CA HIS A 331 3.06 16.83 24.27
C HIS A 331 2.15 16.26 25.35
N LEU A 332 2.75 16.04 26.50
CA LEU A 332 2.00 15.98 27.73
C LEU A 332 1.30 17.33 27.72
N LEU A 333 0.05 17.32 27.30
CA LEU A 333 -0.85 18.42 27.54
C LEU A 333 -0.53 18.86 28.95
N ASP A 334 -0.05 20.08 29.09
CA ASP A 334 0.53 20.64 30.29
C ASP A 334 -0.32 20.19 31.47
N ALA A 335 0.18 19.29 32.28
CA ALA A 335 -0.51 18.77 33.46
C ALA A 335 -0.58 19.85 34.54
N ARG A 336 -0.85 21.10 34.13
CA ARG A 336 -1.02 22.24 35.00
C ARG A 336 -2.43 22.28 35.54
N ARG A 337 -2.75 21.30 36.29
CA ARG A 337 -3.67 21.36 37.44
C ARG A 337 -3.77 19.93 37.96
N GLU A 338 -2.98 19.63 38.95
CA GLU A 338 -3.23 18.54 39.88
C GLU A 338 -4.53 18.85 40.63
N GLN A 339 -5.65 18.67 39.96
CA GLN A 339 -6.92 18.65 40.66
C GLN A 339 -7.28 17.20 40.91
N PRO A 340 -7.66 16.85 42.11
CA PRO A 340 -8.04 15.49 42.45
C PRO A 340 -9.22 15.06 41.58
N LEU A 341 -9.04 13.93 40.89
CA LEU A 341 -10.09 13.26 40.18
C LEU A 341 -10.84 12.37 41.18
N ASP A 342 -12.15 12.50 41.21
CA ASP A 342 -13.00 11.59 41.97
C ASP A 342 -13.60 10.52 41.04
N VAL A 343 -13.87 9.35 41.60
CA VAL A 343 -14.53 8.25 40.89
C VAL A 343 -15.69 7.80 41.73
N GLU A 344 -16.88 8.03 41.23
CA GLU A 344 -18.13 7.54 41.82
C GLU A 344 -18.60 6.29 41.10
N GLU A 345 -18.93 5.28 41.84
CA GLU A 345 -19.40 4.01 41.29
C GLU A 345 -20.82 3.72 41.79
N THR A 346 -21.72 3.50 40.86
CA THR A 346 -23.10 3.07 41.12
C THR A 346 -23.32 1.65 40.59
N ALA A 347 -24.53 1.14 40.71
CA ALA A 347 -24.88 -0.16 40.10
C ALA A 347 -24.72 -0.16 38.59
N GLU A 348 -24.94 0.98 37.93
CA GLU A 348 -25.01 1.08 36.47
C GLU A 348 -23.83 1.81 35.84
N LEU A 349 -23.16 2.69 36.60
CA LEU A 349 -22.13 3.59 36.04
C LEU A 349 -20.84 3.57 36.86
N ILE A 350 -19.73 3.84 36.18
CA ILE A 350 -18.49 4.34 36.76
C ILE A 350 -18.34 5.76 36.24
N CYS A 351 -18.38 6.77 37.11
CA CYS A 351 -18.27 8.17 36.73
C CYS A 351 -16.97 8.77 37.24
N ILE A 352 -16.13 9.28 36.31
CA ILE A 352 -14.93 10.03 36.64
C ILE A 352 -15.30 11.50 36.67
N LYS A 353 -15.04 12.17 37.78
CA LYS A 353 -15.37 13.58 37.97
C LYS A 353 -14.11 14.41 38.17
N GLY A 354 -14.03 15.51 37.45
CA GLY A 354 -13.09 16.60 37.68
C GLY A 354 -13.85 17.86 38.08
N THR A 355 -13.15 18.99 38.14
CA THR A 355 -13.78 20.25 38.58
C THR A 355 -14.89 20.71 37.65
N ASP A 356 -14.70 20.58 36.36
CA ASP A 356 -15.59 21.14 35.34
C ASP A 356 -16.12 20.06 34.38
N PHE A 357 -15.89 18.78 34.68
CA PHE A 357 -16.30 17.69 33.79
C PHE A 357 -16.72 16.44 34.55
N GLU A 358 -17.56 15.66 33.88
CA GLU A 358 -17.97 14.33 34.33
C GLU A 358 -17.92 13.38 33.13
N ILE A 359 -17.32 12.20 33.33
CA ILE A 359 -17.19 11.16 32.30
C ILE A 359 -17.80 9.86 32.85
N PRO A 360 -19.09 9.63 32.62
CA PRO A 360 -19.75 8.39 33.03
C PRO A 360 -19.52 7.28 32.01
N PHE A 361 -19.17 6.10 32.51
CA PHE A 361 -19.04 4.86 31.74
C PHE A 361 -20.17 3.92 32.13
N SER A 362 -20.90 3.42 31.15
CA SER A 362 -21.93 2.41 31.39
C SER A 362 -21.28 1.07 31.78
N LYS A 363 -21.68 0.49 32.89
CA LYS A 363 -21.20 -0.85 33.26
C LYS A 363 -21.73 -1.95 32.34
N GLU A 364 -22.85 -1.72 31.69
CA GLU A 364 -23.43 -2.64 30.72
C GLU A 364 -22.58 -2.69 29.42
N THR A 365 -22.35 -1.52 28.83
CA THR A 365 -21.67 -1.43 27.53
C THR A 365 -20.16 -1.14 27.62
N GLY A 366 -19.69 -0.60 28.73
CA GLY A 366 -18.34 -0.10 28.92
C GLY A 366 -18.08 1.25 28.25
N LEU A 367 -19.03 1.78 27.48
CA LEU A 367 -18.88 3.02 26.74
C LEU A 367 -19.18 4.24 27.59
N ILE A 368 -18.57 5.36 27.25
CA ILE A 368 -18.96 6.67 27.78
C ILE A 368 -20.40 6.96 27.37
N CYS A 369 -21.17 7.54 28.29
CA CYS A 369 -22.52 7.99 28.05
C CYS A 369 -22.72 9.41 28.60
N ASN A 370 -22.95 10.37 27.68
CA ASN A 370 -23.22 11.77 28.02
C ASN A 370 -22.14 12.43 28.92
N ALA A 371 -20.87 12.32 28.48
CA ALA A 371 -19.82 13.05 29.17
C ALA A 371 -20.03 14.56 29.04
N THR A 372 -19.85 15.27 30.13
CA THR A 372 -20.09 16.71 30.20
C THR A 372 -18.81 17.48 30.50
N SER A 373 -18.74 18.70 29.98
CA SER A 373 -17.78 19.71 30.39
C SER A 373 -18.51 21.03 30.60
N LYS A 374 -18.29 21.64 31.77
CA LYS A 374 -18.99 22.86 32.20
C LYS A 374 -20.50 22.77 32.05
N GLY A 375 -21.06 21.60 32.39
CA GLY A 375 -22.49 21.33 32.33
C GLY A 375 -23.07 21.09 30.93
N GLN A 376 -22.23 21.07 29.87
CA GLN A 376 -22.65 20.77 28.50
C GLN A 376 -22.18 19.39 28.10
N VAL A 377 -23.03 18.63 27.42
CA VAL A 377 -22.64 17.34 26.85
C VAL A 377 -21.63 17.56 25.72
N VAL A 378 -20.47 16.94 25.85
CA VAL A 378 -19.37 17.01 24.86
C VAL A 378 -19.13 15.68 24.15
N ILE A 379 -19.52 14.57 24.77
CA ILE A 379 -19.51 13.23 24.17
C ILE A 379 -20.80 12.55 24.56
N GLU A 380 -21.65 12.24 23.60
CA GLU A 380 -22.90 11.53 23.88
C GLU A 380 -22.65 10.05 24.13
N LYS A 381 -21.82 9.40 23.32
CA LYS A 381 -21.53 7.97 23.42
C LYS A 381 -20.18 7.64 22.79
N GLY A 382 -19.49 6.62 23.30
CA GLY A 382 -18.23 6.12 22.71
C GLY A 382 -17.16 5.81 23.76
N PRO A 383 -15.92 5.60 23.35
CA PRO A 383 -15.48 5.44 21.97
C PRO A 383 -15.89 4.07 21.41
N PHE A 384 -16.14 4.01 20.11
CA PHE A 384 -16.34 2.75 19.40
C PHE A 384 -15.78 2.85 17.99
N LEU A 385 -15.41 1.71 17.44
CA LEU A 385 -14.95 1.63 16.06
C LEU A 385 -16.16 1.68 15.14
N HIS A 386 -16.17 2.64 14.23
CA HIS A 386 -17.16 2.72 13.17
C HIS A 386 -16.48 2.42 11.84
N LEU A 387 -16.86 1.31 11.21
CA LEU A 387 -16.47 0.98 9.85
C LEU A 387 -17.69 1.14 8.96
N ASP A 388 -17.62 2.09 8.05
CA ASP A 388 -18.65 2.34 7.05
C ASP A 388 -18.03 2.23 5.65
N ILE A 389 -18.72 1.50 4.78
CA ILE A 389 -18.34 1.34 3.38
C ILE A 389 -19.48 1.89 2.56
N ASN A 390 -19.17 2.83 1.66
CA ASN A 390 -20.19 3.35 0.75
C ASN A 390 -20.62 2.27 -0.25
N LEU A 391 -21.59 1.47 0.15
CA LEU A 391 -22.11 0.36 -0.64
C LEU A 391 -22.71 0.78 -1.99
N ASN A 392 -23.05 2.06 -2.16
CA ASN A 392 -23.63 2.56 -3.40
C ASN A 392 -22.59 2.64 -4.54
N HIS A 393 -21.32 2.75 -4.20
CA HIS A 393 -20.21 2.78 -5.15
C HIS A 393 -19.72 1.38 -5.56
N LEU A 394 -20.15 0.34 -4.84
CA LEU A 394 -19.79 -1.02 -5.17
C LEU A 394 -20.71 -1.58 -6.27
N THR A 395 -20.11 -2.15 -7.28
CA THR A 395 -20.84 -2.86 -8.36
C THR A 395 -20.99 -4.33 -8.02
N GLY A 396 -22.14 -4.90 -8.43
CA GLY A 396 -22.43 -6.31 -8.20
C GLY A 396 -22.98 -6.65 -6.81
N ALA A 397 -24.01 -7.49 -6.79
CA ALA A 397 -24.72 -7.86 -5.57
C ALA A 397 -23.84 -8.67 -4.59
N GLU A 398 -22.97 -9.53 -5.11
CA GLU A 398 -22.09 -10.37 -4.28
C GLU A 398 -21.00 -9.54 -3.59
N VAL A 399 -20.46 -8.51 -4.27
CA VAL A 399 -19.48 -7.60 -3.68
C VAL A 399 -20.10 -6.81 -2.55
N ARG A 400 -21.31 -6.26 -2.75
CA ARG A 400 -22.05 -5.55 -1.70
C ARG A 400 -22.38 -6.44 -0.52
N LYS A 401 -22.75 -7.68 -0.76
CA LYS A 401 -23.03 -8.68 0.29
C LYS A 401 -21.78 -8.99 1.09
N SER A 402 -20.64 -9.17 0.41
CA SER A 402 -19.36 -9.40 1.07
C SER A 402 -18.91 -8.18 1.89
N ALA A 403 -19.02 -6.97 1.34
CA ALA A 403 -18.64 -5.75 2.03
C ALA A 403 -19.46 -5.49 3.30
N ARG A 404 -20.74 -5.82 3.31
CA ARG A 404 -21.59 -5.68 4.52
C ARG A 404 -21.10 -6.44 5.74
N LYS A 405 -20.31 -7.49 5.57
CA LYS A 405 -19.74 -8.26 6.67
C LYS A 405 -18.65 -7.51 7.45
N PHE A 406 -18.17 -6.40 6.94
CA PHE A 406 -17.15 -5.56 7.58
C PHE A 406 -17.73 -4.28 8.18
N LEU A 407 -19.03 -4.02 8.02
CA LEU A 407 -19.67 -2.87 8.64
C LEU A 407 -19.82 -3.13 10.14
N THR A 408 -19.52 -2.12 10.93
CA THR A 408 -19.75 -2.17 12.38
C THR A 408 -20.90 -1.22 12.75
N SER A 409 -21.68 -1.60 13.73
CA SER A 409 -22.63 -0.72 14.40
C SER A 409 -22.43 -0.78 15.92
N ASP A 410 -22.93 0.20 16.63
CA ASP A 410 -22.86 0.22 18.09
C ASP A 410 -23.67 -0.92 18.73
N SER A 411 -24.67 -1.47 18.05
CA SER A 411 -25.42 -2.65 18.48
C SER A 411 -24.59 -3.93 18.46
N ASP A 412 -23.55 -3.99 17.61
CA ASP A 412 -22.69 -5.17 17.46
C ASP A 412 -21.60 -5.21 18.53
N TRP A 413 -21.37 -4.11 19.23
CA TRP A 413 -20.40 -4.03 20.30
C TRP A 413 -20.80 -4.89 21.49
N LYS A 414 -19.91 -5.76 21.95
CA LYS A 414 -20.03 -6.60 23.14
C LYS A 414 -18.87 -6.36 24.07
N LYS A 415 -19.14 -5.79 25.22
CA LYS A 415 -18.14 -5.57 26.26
C LYS A 415 -17.68 -6.92 26.85
N GLN A 416 -16.38 -7.08 27.02
CA GLN A 416 -15.79 -8.18 27.79
C GLN A 416 -15.40 -7.72 29.21
N SER A 417 -14.72 -6.59 29.33
CA SER A 417 -14.31 -6.05 30.62
C SER A 417 -14.33 -4.53 30.64
N LEU A 418 -14.57 -3.97 31.81
CA LEU A 418 -14.40 -2.56 32.12
C LEU A 418 -13.76 -2.47 33.51
N THR A 419 -12.59 -1.88 33.61
CA THR A 419 -11.87 -1.67 34.87
C THR A 419 -11.29 -0.27 34.92
N TYR A 420 -11.01 0.23 36.12
CA TYR A 420 -10.28 1.48 36.28
C TYR A 420 -9.17 1.37 37.33
N THR A 421 -8.14 2.18 37.20
CA THR A 421 -7.02 2.28 38.14
C THR A 421 -6.74 3.74 38.40
N ARG A 422 -6.71 4.13 39.68
CA ARG A 422 -6.31 5.47 40.12
C ARG A 422 -4.78 5.56 40.06
N LYS A 423 -4.27 6.59 39.38
CA LYS A 423 -2.87 6.97 39.34
C LYS A 423 -2.71 8.40 39.85
N GLU A 424 -1.49 8.81 40.15
CA GLU A 424 -1.20 10.18 40.53
C GLU A 424 -1.64 11.15 39.45
N GLY A 425 -2.62 12.02 39.74
CA GLY A 425 -3.18 12.98 38.80
C GLY A 425 -3.98 12.40 37.62
N ALA A 426 -4.33 11.11 37.63
CA ALA A 426 -5.06 10.47 36.54
C ALA A 426 -5.92 9.29 36.99
N VAL A 427 -6.95 9.00 36.22
CA VAL A 427 -7.68 7.74 36.29
C VAL A 427 -7.53 7.04 34.93
N GLU A 428 -6.98 5.85 34.95
CA GLU A 428 -6.89 5.00 33.78
C GLU A 428 -8.10 4.08 33.72
N VAL A 429 -8.83 4.11 32.60
CA VAL A 429 -9.96 3.21 32.34
C VAL A 429 -9.55 2.24 31.25
N ALA A 430 -9.67 0.96 31.52
CA ALA A 430 -9.42 -0.10 30.56
C ALA A 430 -10.75 -0.74 30.16
N LEU A 431 -11.05 -0.65 28.88
CA LEU A 431 -12.23 -1.27 28.26
C LEU A 431 -11.76 -2.29 27.22
N SER A 432 -12.30 -3.50 27.29
CA SER A 432 -12.11 -4.52 26.24
C SER A 432 -13.43 -5.09 25.77
N GLY A 433 -13.49 -5.49 24.50
CA GLY A 433 -14.68 -6.08 23.91
C GLY A 433 -14.43 -6.48 22.44
N PHE A 434 -15.50 -6.85 21.77
CA PHE A 434 -15.46 -7.23 20.35
C PHE A 434 -16.75 -6.81 19.65
N TYR A 435 -16.71 -6.77 18.33
CA TYR A 435 -17.90 -6.55 17.51
C TYR A 435 -18.43 -7.90 17.04
N GLN A 436 -19.64 -8.25 17.44
CA GLN A 436 -20.27 -9.50 17.06
C GLN A 436 -20.66 -9.46 15.58
N ASP A 437 -20.57 -10.61 14.89
CA ASP A 437 -20.96 -10.80 13.49
C ASP A 437 -20.11 -10.03 12.46
N VAL A 438 -19.05 -9.35 12.87
CA VAL A 438 -18.01 -8.90 11.97
C VAL A 438 -17.10 -10.10 11.64
N GLN A 439 -16.81 -10.32 10.36
CA GLN A 439 -16.10 -11.53 9.88
C GLN A 439 -14.67 -11.69 10.44
N THR A 440 -14.15 -10.66 11.07
CA THR A 440 -12.90 -10.68 11.83
C THR A 440 -13.21 -10.26 13.25
N ASP A 441 -12.88 -11.10 14.24
CA ASP A 441 -12.82 -10.68 15.62
C ASP A 441 -11.75 -9.58 15.73
N ILE A 442 -12.19 -8.34 15.83
CA ILE A 442 -11.30 -7.22 16.09
C ILE A 442 -11.28 -7.03 17.60
N PRO A 443 -10.24 -7.50 18.31
CA PRO A 443 -10.09 -7.19 19.71
C PRO A 443 -9.79 -5.70 19.84
N VAL A 444 -10.72 -4.94 20.38
CA VAL A 444 -10.52 -3.52 20.65
C VAL A 444 -10.17 -3.36 22.12
N SER A 445 -8.97 -2.87 22.38
CA SER A 445 -8.54 -2.47 23.72
C SER A 445 -8.32 -0.97 23.73
N TYR A 446 -9.10 -0.26 24.51
CA TYR A 446 -8.90 1.17 24.77
C TYR A 446 -8.12 1.33 26.08
N THR A 447 -6.88 1.72 25.97
CA THR A 447 -6.06 2.11 27.13
C THR A 447 -5.78 3.60 27.02
N HIS A 448 -6.24 4.38 27.94
CA HIS A 448 -6.07 5.80 28.21
C HIS A 448 -7.32 6.66 28.10
N LEU A 449 -7.79 7.06 29.26
CA LEU A 449 -8.35 8.38 29.43
C LEU A 449 -7.52 9.07 30.53
N ARG A 450 -6.50 9.80 30.14
CA ARG A 450 -6.07 10.92 30.94
C ARG A 450 -7.14 11.98 30.76
N ALA A 451 -7.76 12.37 31.82
CA ALA A 451 -8.73 13.47 31.82
C ALA A 451 -7.99 14.79 31.56
N HIS A 452 -7.73 15.08 30.29
CA HIS A 452 -7.21 16.36 29.85
C HIS A 452 -8.19 16.98 28.85
N GLU A 453 -8.50 18.24 29.08
CA GLU A 453 -9.31 19.05 28.20
C GLU A 453 -8.75 18.96 26.76
N THR A 454 -9.55 18.48 25.84
CA THR A 454 -9.34 18.69 24.41
C THR A 454 -9.64 20.14 24.09
N ARG A 455 -8.62 20.98 23.99
CA ARG A 455 -8.76 22.24 23.25
C ARG A 455 -8.72 21.91 21.76
N ARG A 456 -9.86 22.15 21.12
CA ARG A 456 -9.90 22.27 19.65
C ARG A 456 -9.17 23.56 19.25
N HIS A 457 -8.30 23.44 18.30
CA HIS A 457 -8.01 24.52 17.33
C HIS A 457 -8.45 24.05 15.96
#